data_abfcf4f68f43f583c3a69ba5e80d71dc
#
_entry.id   abfcf4f68f43f583c3a69ba5e80d71dc
#
_cell.length_a   1.000
_cell.length_b   1.000
_cell.length_c   1.000
_cell.angle_alpha   90.00
_cell.angle_beta   90.00
_cell.angle_gamma   90.00
#
_symmetry.space_group_name_H-M   'P 1'
#
loop_
_entity.id
_entity.type
_entity.pdbx_description
1 polymer ?
#
loop_
_entity_poly.entity_id
_entity_poly.type
_entity_poly.pdbx_seq_one_letter_code
_entity_poly.pdbx_strand_id
1 'polypeptide(L)'
;MSFSRYPKYKTSGVEWLGEVPEHWEVWKLRGLSRLESGHTPSRQHPEYWVESDCTIPWFTLADVSFLRDLRNWHVNDTSQRISELGMANSAARLLPAGTVILSRTASVGFSGITGIELAVSQDFAAWICGPRLSRFFLLFCLRAMSSEFRRLMMGSTHQTIYMPDIEAFRIPLPTSNEQTAIAAFLDHETAKIDALVAEQERLIELLKEKRQAVISHAVTKGLNPDAPMKDSGIEWLGEVPEHWE
;
A
#
# COMPACT_ATOMS: atom_id res chain seq x y z
N MET A 1 -17.14 16.45 2.43
CA MET A 1 -16.61 17.40 1.41
C MET A 1 -17.56 17.42 0.22
N SER A 2 -17.99 18.58 -0.26
CA SER A 2 -18.80 18.70 -1.47
C SER A 2 -17.87 19.13 -2.61
N PHE A 3 -17.69 18.26 -3.60
CA PHE A 3 -16.94 18.62 -4.80
C PHE A 3 -17.85 19.34 -5.79
N SER A 4 -17.32 20.35 -6.49
CA SER A 4 -18.05 20.98 -7.61
C SER A 4 -18.30 19.93 -8.68
N ARG A 5 -19.58 19.76 -9.05
CA ARG A 5 -19.94 18.83 -10.11
C ARG A 5 -19.60 19.40 -11.48
N TYR A 6 -19.19 18.51 -12.37
CA TYR A 6 -19.10 18.86 -13.79
C TYR A 6 -20.49 19.13 -14.37
N PRO A 7 -20.62 19.96 -15.41
CA PRO A 7 -21.92 20.33 -15.97
C PRO A 7 -22.73 19.16 -16.50
N LYS A 8 -22.04 18.12 -17.02
CA LYS A 8 -22.66 16.94 -17.60
C LYS A 8 -21.84 15.68 -17.37
N TYR A 9 -22.55 14.57 -17.26
CA TYR A 9 -21.98 13.23 -17.09
C TYR A 9 -22.52 12.28 -18.15
N LYS A 10 -21.79 11.19 -18.41
CA LYS A 10 -22.19 10.09 -19.26
C LYS A 10 -21.85 8.75 -18.59
N THR A 11 -22.61 7.71 -18.92
CA THR A 11 -22.32 6.34 -18.49
C THR A 11 -20.98 5.90 -19.06
N SER A 12 -20.09 5.40 -18.21
CA SER A 12 -18.77 4.91 -18.61
C SER A 12 -18.79 3.58 -19.35
N GLY A 13 -19.86 2.78 -19.16
CA GLY A 13 -19.94 1.39 -19.61
C GLY A 13 -19.01 0.45 -18.82
N VAL A 14 -18.54 0.88 -17.65
CA VAL A 14 -17.68 0.10 -16.75
C VAL A 14 -18.29 0.14 -15.35
N GLU A 15 -18.58 -1.04 -14.78
CA GLU A 15 -19.39 -1.15 -13.56
C GLU A 15 -18.76 -0.40 -12.36
N TRP A 16 -17.47 -0.62 -12.08
CA TRP A 16 -16.81 0.04 -10.94
C TRP A 16 -16.70 1.56 -11.08
N LEU A 17 -16.77 2.08 -12.31
CA LEU A 17 -16.57 3.49 -12.63
C LEU A 17 -17.89 4.27 -12.68
N GLY A 18 -19.01 3.62 -13.01
CA GLY A 18 -20.34 4.24 -13.10
C GLY A 18 -20.41 5.34 -14.16
N GLU A 19 -20.70 6.56 -13.74
CA GLU A 19 -20.73 7.77 -14.60
C GLU A 19 -19.42 8.54 -14.52
N VAL A 20 -19.04 9.14 -15.65
CA VAL A 20 -17.86 10.02 -15.78
C VAL A 20 -18.27 11.34 -16.41
N PRO A 21 -17.52 12.44 -16.19
CA PRO A 21 -17.72 13.70 -16.90
C PRO A 21 -17.80 13.47 -18.41
N GLU A 22 -18.71 14.20 -19.09
CA GLU A 22 -19.03 13.97 -20.50
C GLU A 22 -17.78 14.03 -21.43
N HIS A 23 -16.83 14.90 -21.12
CA HIS A 23 -15.60 15.09 -21.90
C HIS A 23 -14.50 14.05 -21.61
N TRP A 24 -14.65 13.23 -20.54
CA TRP A 24 -13.65 12.19 -20.25
C TRP A 24 -13.85 11.00 -21.20
N GLU A 25 -12.73 10.44 -21.65
CA GLU A 25 -12.73 9.16 -22.36
C GLU A 25 -12.61 7.99 -21.38
N VAL A 26 -12.98 6.79 -21.83
CA VAL A 26 -12.77 5.54 -21.08
C VAL A 26 -11.95 4.60 -21.96
N TRP A 27 -10.75 4.28 -21.51
CA TRP A 27 -9.80 3.52 -22.30
C TRP A 27 -9.42 2.20 -21.64
N LYS A 28 -9.06 1.20 -22.47
CA LYS A 28 -8.35 0.02 -22.00
C LYS A 28 -6.95 0.46 -21.56
N LEU A 29 -6.55 0.07 -20.34
CA LEU A 29 -5.27 0.48 -19.75
C LEU A 29 -4.06 0.10 -20.62
N ARG A 30 -4.11 -1.08 -21.27
CA ARG A 30 -3.10 -1.54 -22.23
C ARG A 30 -2.91 -0.64 -23.46
N GLY A 31 -3.86 0.24 -23.76
CA GLY A 31 -3.75 1.22 -24.85
C GLY A 31 -3.05 2.51 -24.43
N LEU A 32 -2.85 2.71 -23.12
CA LEU A 32 -2.25 3.90 -22.52
C LEU A 32 -0.88 3.63 -21.90
N SER A 33 -0.55 2.35 -21.70
CA SER A 33 0.65 1.89 -21.00
C SER A 33 1.11 0.54 -21.56
N ARG A 34 2.39 0.24 -21.38
CA ARG A 34 2.93 -1.10 -21.64
C ARG A 34 2.77 -1.94 -20.37
N LEU A 35 2.00 -3.02 -20.49
CA LEU A 35 1.82 -3.99 -19.42
C LEU A 35 2.99 -4.99 -19.43
N GLU A 36 3.57 -5.19 -18.27
CA GLU A 36 4.60 -6.17 -17.98
C GLU A 36 4.17 -7.03 -16.79
N SER A 37 4.83 -8.17 -16.66
CA SER A 37 4.77 -9.01 -15.46
C SER A 37 6.19 -9.49 -15.14
N GLY A 38 6.39 -10.00 -13.94
CA GLY A 38 7.67 -10.52 -13.54
C GLY A 38 7.73 -12.05 -13.56
N HIS A 39 8.85 -12.56 -13.10
CA HIS A 39 9.11 -13.98 -12.97
C HIS A 39 10.07 -14.25 -11.81
N THR A 40 10.03 -15.48 -11.27
CA THR A 40 11.00 -15.98 -10.31
C THR A 40 11.99 -16.87 -11.06
N PRO A 41 13.29 -16.53 -11.12
CA PRO A 41 14.30 -17.44 -11.67
C PRO A 41 14.25 -18.80 -10.96
N SER A 42 14.56 -19.87 -11.69
CA SER A 42 14.46 -21.23 -11.16
C SER A 42 15.31 -21.41 -9.90
N ARG A 43 14.69 -21.86 -8.82
CA ARG A 43 15.38 -22.20 -7.56
C ARG A 43 16.19 -23.50 -7.64
N GLN A 44 16.00 -24.29 -8.71
CA GLN A 44 16.78 -25.51 -8.95
C GLN A 44 18.19 -25.22 -9.49
N HIS A 45 18.50 -23.98 -9.81
CA HIS A 45 19.77 -23.49 -10.32
C HIS A 45 20.43 -22.57 -9.27
N PRO A 46 21.25 -23.13 -8.35
CA PRO A 46 21.90 -22.35 -7.29
C PRO A 46 22.78 -21.22 -7.83
N GLU A 47 23.34 -21.40 -9.04
CA GLU A 47 24.17 -20.41 -9.73
C GLU A 47 23.41 -19.10 -10.06
N TYR A 48 22.08 -19.12 -10.11
CA TYR A 48 21.26 -17.89 -10.30
C TYR A 48 21.10 -17.07 -9.02
N TRP A 49 21.48 -17.66 -7.87
CA TRP A 49 21.23 -17.12 -6.54
C TRP A 49 22.49 -16.93 -5.71
N VAL A 50 23.65 -16.85 -6.36
CA VAL A 50 24.90 -16.51 -5.68
C VAL A 50 24.77 -15.11 -5.11
N GLU A 51 24.91 -14.96 -3.81
CA GLU A 51 24.60 -13.72 -3.08
C GLU A 51 25.41 -12.52 -3.60
N SER A 52 26.71 -12.70 -3.90
CA SER A 52 27.55 -11.66 -4.48
C SER A 52 27.08 -11.13 -5.82
N ASP A 53 26.35 -11.94 -6.58
CA ASP A 53 25.93 -11.65 -7.95
C ASP A 53 24.48 -11.15 -8.00
N CYS A 54 23.74 -11.29 -6.90
CA CYS A 54 22.37 -10.79 -6.76
C CYS A 54 22.36 -9.29 -6.51
N THR A 55 22.51 -8.50 -7.57
CA THR A 55 22.61 -7.03 -7.52
C THR A 55 21.33 -6.31 -7.93
N ILE A 56 20.45 -6.97 -8.71
CA ILE A 56 19.23 -6.38 -9.24
C ILE A 56 18.13 -6.43 -8.18
N PRO A 57 17.57 -5.28 -7.74
CA PRO A 57 16.44 -5.24 -6.82
C PRO A 57 15.24 -6.03 -7.38
N TRP A 58 14.63 -6.88 -6.56
CA TRP A 58 13.55 -7.77 -6.97
C TRP A 58 12.39 -7.72 -5.98
N PHE A 59 11.31 -7.08 -6.38
CA PHE A 59 10.12 -6.87 -5.56
C PHE A 59 9.23 -8.12 -5.57
N THR A 60 8.94 -8.63 -4.38
CA THR A 60 8.21 -9.88 -4.18
C THR A 60 7.04 -9.72 -3.22
N LEU A 61 6.27 -10.78 -2.97
CA LEU A 61 5.20 -10.76 -1.97
C LEU A 61 5.70 -10.44 -0.55
N ALA A 62 6.97 -10.70 -0.24
CA ALA A 62 7.56 -10.32 1.05
C ALA A 62 7.57 -8.79 1.25
N ASP A 63 7.71 -8.05 0.16
CA ASP A 63 7.79 -6.58 0.18
C ASP A 63 6.39 -5.91 0.19
N VAL A 64 5.30 -6.66 -0.06
CA VAL A 64 3.93 -6.10 -0.13
C VAL A 64 3.51 -5.46 1.20
N SER A 65 4.06 -5.91 2.33
CA SER A 65 3.82 -5.31 3.64
C SER A 65 4.09 -3.81 3.65
N PHE A 66 5.08 -3.36 2.87
CA PHE A 66 5.42 -1.95 2.70
C PHE A 66 4.31 -1.11 2.05
N LEU A 67 3.46 -1.73 1.22
CA LEU A 67 2.35 -1.06 0.53
C LEU A 67 1.02 -1.15 1.27
N ARG A 68 0.94 -1.94 2.37
CA ARG A 68 -0.33 -2.26 3.04
C ARG A 68 -0.95 -1.09 3.79
N ASP A 69 -0.14 -0.20 4.32
CA ASP A 69 -0.62 0.97 5.04
C ASP A 69 -1.18 2.07 4.12
N LEU A 70 -0.99 1.91 2.79
CA LEU A 70 -1.36 2.86 1.74
C LEU A 70 -0.69 4.25 1.84
N ARG A 71 0.11 4.50 2.89
CA ARG A 71 0.85 5.75 3.11
C ARG A 71 2.09 5.78 2.24
N ASN A 72 2.78 4.64 2.18
CA ASN A 72 3.98 4.46 1.37
C ASN A 72 3.63 3.81 0.04
N TRP A 73 3.91 4.49 -1.05
CA TRP A 73 3.68 3.97 -2.40
C TRP A 73 4.91 4.10 -3.32
N HIS A 74 5.99 4.71 -2.83
CA HIS A 74 7.28 4.74 -3.51
C HIS A 74 8.13 3.54 -3.11
N VAL A 75 8.43 2.68 -4.08
CA VAL A 75 9.30 1.52 -3.89
C VAL A 75 10.73 1.90 -4.26
N ASN A 76 11.55 2.20 -3.25
CA ASN A 76 12.94 2.65 -3.42
C ASN A 76 13.97 1.56 -3.09
N ASP A 77 13.53 0.43 -2.53
CA ASP A 77 14.38 -0.73 -2.24
C ASP A 77 13.53 -1.99 -2.18
N THR A 78 14.16 -3.16 -2.12
CA THR A 78 13.53 -4.47 -2.05
C THR A 78 14.26 -5.36 -1.04
N SER A 79 13.53 -6.26 -0.36
CA SER A 79 14.12 -7.21 0.58
C SER A 79 14.97 -8.28 -0.11
N GLN A 80 14.75 -8.50 -1.39
CA GLN A 80 15.45 -9.53 -2.18
C GLN A 80 16.03 -8.94 -3.45
N ARG A 81 17.05 -9.62 -3.96
CA ARG A 81 17.72 -9.29 -5.22
C ARG A 81 17.89 -10.53 -6.07
N ILE A 82 17.99 -10.38 -7.38
CA ILE A 82 18.30 -11.44 -8.32
C ILE A 82 19.59 -11.13 -9.08
N SER A 83 20.26 -12.18 -9.60
CA SER A 83 21.42 -12.01 -10.43
C SER A 83 21.06 -11.71 -11.88
N GLU A 84 21.98 -11.09 -12.62
CA GLU A 84 21.85 -10.91 -14.07
C GLU A 84 21.69 -12.27 -14.79
N LEU A 85 22.43 -13.29 -14.33
CA LEU A 85 22.33 -14.65 -14.88
C LEU A 85 20.92 -15.23 -14.67
N GLY A 86 20.36 -15.09 -13.47
CA GLY A 86 18.99 -15.53 -13.15
C GLY A 86 17.95 -14.78 -13.96
N MET A 87 18.11 -13.47 -14.14
CA MET A 87 17.23 -12.67 -14.96
C MET A 87 17.30 -13.07 -16.45
N ALA A 88 18.50 -13.27 -16.99
CA ALA A 88 18.71 -13.66 -18.38
C ALA A 88 18.12 -15.06 -18.71
N ASN A 89 18.07 -15.96 -17.72
CA ASN A 89 17.52 -17.31 -17.85
C ASN A 89 16.07 -17.45 -17.33
N SER A 90 15.33 -16.37 -17.28
CA SER A 90 13.94 -16.35 -16.85
C SER A 90 13.10 -15.35 -17.67
N ALA A 91 11.79 -15.30 -17.41
CA ALA A 91 10.92 -14.29 -17.99
C ALA A 91 10.90 -12.98 -17.17
N ALA A 92 11.77 -12.82 -16.17
CA ALA A 92 11.91 -11.57 -15.43
C ALA A 92 12.34 -10.42 -16.35
N ARG A 93 11.88 -9.22 -16.03
CA ARG A 93 12.19 -8.01 -16.79
C ARG A 93 12.64 -6.92 -15.83
N LEU A 94 13.68 -6.18 -16.20
CA LEU A 94 14.05 -4.95 -15.53
C LEU A 94 13.06 -3.84 -15.93
N LEU A 95 12.37 -3.31 -14.93
CA LEU A 95 11.38 -2.26 -15.10
C LEU A 95 12.02 -0.90 -14.77
N PRO A 96 11.77 0.15 -15.57
CA PRO A 96 12.31 1.47 -15.28
C PRO A 96 11.68 2.09 -14.05
N ALA A 97 12.39 3.03 -13.42
CA ALA A 97 11.81 3.88 -12.38
C ALA A 97 10.56 4.60 -12.89
N GLY A 98 9.56 4.74 -12.01
CA GLY A 98 8.26 5.32 -12.37
C GLY A 98 7.25 4.31 -12.90
N THR A 99 7.56 3.01 -12.92
CA THR A 99 6.61 1.95 -13.25
C THR A 99 5.58 1.81 -12.13
N VAL A 100 4.30 1.70 -12.50
CA VAL A 100 3.22 1.43 -11.53
C VAL A 100 3.06 -0.08 -11.40
N ILE A 101 3.14 -0.60 -10.18
CA ILE A 101 3.00 -2.03 -9.87
C ILE A 101 1.73 -2.31 -9.08
N LEU A 102 1.15 -3.48 -9.29
CA LEU A 102 -0.03 -3.98 -8.60
C LEU A 102 0.20 -5.43 -8.17
N SER A 103 0.03 -5.74 -6.90
CA SER A 103 -0.02 -7.11 -6.43
C SER A 103 -1.31 -7.79 -6.88
N ARG A 104 -1.18 -8.91 -7.61
CA ARG A 104 -2.30 -9.65 -8.20
C ARG A 104 -2.55 -11.03 -7.56
N THR A 105 -1.64 -11.48 -6.69
CA THR A 105 -1.70 -12.80 -6.04
C THR A 105 -1.57 -12.64 -4.52
N ALA A 106 -2.31 -13.41 -3.75
CA ALA A 106 -2.32 -13.50 -2.28
C ALA A 106 -2.68 -12.18 -1.56
N SER A 107 -1.93 -11.10 -1.83
CA SER A 107 -2.19 -9.74 -1.31
C SER A 107 -2.68 -8.84 -2.46
N VAL A 108 -3.84 -9.15 -3.01
CA VAL A 108 -4.38 -8.46 -4.20
C VAL A 108 -4.76 -7.02 -3.90
N GLY A 109 -4.45 -6.12 -4.84
CA GLY A 109 -4.92 -4.74 -4.84
C GLY A 109 -3.93 -3.72 -4.27
N PHE A 110 -2.83 -4.16 -3.64
CA PHE A 110 -1.79 -3.23 -3.19
C PHE A 110 -0.96 -2.75 -4.38
N SER A 111 -0.82 -1.45 -4.48
CA SER A 111 -0.18 -0.79 -5.63
C SER A 111 0.82 0.26 -5.19
N GLY A 112 1.88 0.43 -5.98
CA GLY A 112 2.95 1.40 -5.75
C GLY A 112 3.60 1.86 -7.05
N ILE A 113 4.54 2.80 -6.93
CA ILE A 113 5.35 3.31 -8.04
C ILE A 113 6.81 3.03 -7.73
N THR A 114 7.54 2.45 -8.66
CA THR A 114 8.97 2.19 -8.50
C THR A 114 9.75 3.52 -8.53
N GLY A 115 10.57 3.76 -7.51
CA GLY A 115 11.48 4.91 -7.46
C GLY A 115 12.84 4.61 -8.10
N ILE A 116 13.15 3.33 -8.28
CA ILE A 116 14.37 2.81 -8.89
C ILE A 116 14.04 1.81 -9.99
N GLU A 117 15.03 1.43 -10.79
CA GLU A 117 14.92 0.28 -11.67
C GLU A 117 14.92 -1.01 -10.83
N LEU A 118 13.96 -1.90 -11.08
CA LEU A 118 13.82 -3.16 -10.36
C LEU A 118 13.11 -4.21 -11.22
N ALA A 119 13.23 -5.47 -10.85
CA ALA A 119 12.39 -6.55 -11.35
C ALA A 119 11.27 -6.86 -10.34
N VAL A 120 10.19 -7.49 -10.81
CA VAL A 120 9.09 -7.98 -9.95
C VAL A 120 8.93 -9.49 -10.10
N SER A 121 8.31 -10.15 -9.11
CA SER A 121 7.91 -11.56 -9.25
C SER A 121 6.66 -11.69 -10.14
N GLN A 122 6.29 -12.92 -10.48
CA GLN A 122 5.05 -13.22 -11.23
C GLN A 122 3.77 -12.80 -10.49
N ASP A 123 3.87 -12.43 -9.23
CA ASP A 123 2.76 -12.01 -8.39
C ASP A 123 2.32 -10.57 -8.64
N PHE A 124 3.03 -9.87 -9.54
CA PHE A 124 2.76 -8.48 -9.89
C PHE A 124 2.41 -8.31 -11.36
N ALA A 125 1.51 -7.39 -11.61
CA ALA A 125 1.35 -6.70 -12.88
C ALA A 125 2.01 -5.33 -12.78
N ALA A 126 2.63 -4.87 -13.86
CA ALA A 126 3.38 -3.62 -13.90
C ALA A 126 3.04 -2.82 -15.17
N TRP A 127 2.86 -1.52 -15.03
CA TRP A 127 2.54 -0.64 -16.15
C TRP A 127 3.58 0.48 -16.29
N ILE A 128 4.21 0.51 -17.46
CA ILE A 128 5.04 1.61 -17.88
C ILE A 128 4.13 2.59 -18.65
N CYS A 129 3.79 3.69 -18.00
CA CYS A 129 2.84 4.66 -18.53
C CYS A 129 3.35 5.34 -19.81
N GLY A 130 2.48 5.43 -20.80
CA GLY A 130 2.71 6.23 -22.00
C GLY A 130 2.44 7.73 -21.76
N PRO A 131 2.65 8.57 -22.77
CA PRO A 131 2.63 10.03 -22.61
C PRO A 131 1.25 10.63 -22.27
N ARG A 132 0.16 9.89 -22.50
CA ARG A 132 -1.20 10.31 -22.17
C ARG A 132 -1.65 9.96 -20.75
N LEU A 133 -0.88 9.16 -20.00
CA LEU A 133 -1.27 8.63 -18.70
C LEU A 133 -0.26 8.98 -17.62
N SER A 134 -0.68 9.76 -16.64
CA SER A 134 0.11 10.02 -15.44
C SER A 134 0.20 8.78 -14.57
N ARG A 135 1.42 8.39 -14.16
CA ARG A 135 1.65 7.30 -13.20
C ARG A 135 0.95 7.52 -11.85
N PHE A 136 0.91 8.76 -11.39
CA PHE A 136 0.22 9.10 -10.14
C PHE A 136 -1.29 8.94 -10.28
N PHE A 137 -1.86 9.40 -11.39
CA PHE A 137 -3.28 9.20 -11.67
C PHE A 137 -3.62 7.71 -11.78
N LEU A 138 -2.79 6.92 -12.48
CA LEU A 138 -2.97 5.47 -12.56
C LEU A 138 -2.92 4.79 -11.17
N LEU A 139 -1.98 5.18 -10.30
CA LEU A 139 -1.91 4.68 -8.93
C LEU A 139 -3.25 4.85 -8.20
N PHE A 140 -3.83 6.05 -8.26
CA PHE A 140 -5.12 6.31 -7.61
C PHE A 140 -6.29 5.61 -8.30
N CYS A 141 -6.26 5.44 -9.63
CA CYS A 141 -7.26 4.60 -10.32
C CYS A 141 -7.23 3.16 -9.80
N LEU A 142 -6.04 2.54 -9.70
CA LEU A 142 -5.91 1.18 -9.16
C LEU A 142 -6.42 1.08 -7.73
N ARG A 143 -6.12 2.06 -6.88
CA ARG A 143 -6.64 2.09 -5.50
C ARG A 143 -8.17 2.22 -5.44
N ALA A 144 -8.77 2.96 -6.37
CA ALA A 144 -10.22 3.08 -6.48
C ALA A 144 -10.90 1.78 -6.96
N MET A 145 -10.18 0.89 -7.66
CA MET A 145 -10.69 -0.36 -8.22
C MET A 145 -10.88 -1.49 -7.19
N SER A 146 -10.85 -1.24 -5.89
CA SER A 146 -10.91 -2.28 -4.85
C SER A 146 -12.16 -3.19 -4.94
N SER A 147 -13.30 -2.65 -5.35
CA SER A 147 -14.53 -3.43 -5.60
C SER A 147 -14.39 -4.34 -6.81
N GLU A 148 -13.79 -3.85 -7.89
CA GLU A 148 -13.52 -4.60 -9.10
C GLU A 148 -12.52 -5.72 -8.84
N PHE A 149 -11.46 -5.46 -8.08
CA PHE A 149 -10.51 -6.50 -7.69
C PHE A 149 -11.19 -7.62 -6.91
N ARG A 150 -12.05 -7.29 -5.94
CA ARG A 150 -12.83 -8.30 -5.20
C ARG A 150 -13.72 -9.14 -6.11
N ARG A 151 -14.30 -8.56 -7.16
CA ARG A 151 -15.12 -9.25 -8.14
C ARG A 151 -14.30 -10.20 -9.01
N LEU A 152 -13.07 -9.83 -9.36
CA LEU A 152 -12.18 -10.57 -10.26
C LEU A 152 -11.32 -11.61 -9.54
N MET A 153 -11.16 -11.50 -8.22
CA MET A 153 -10.36 -12.45 -7.45
C MET A 153 -10.94 -13.86 -7.53
N MET A 154 -10.10 -14.81 -7.89
CA MET A 154 -10.40 -16.23 -7.96
C MET A 154 -9.50 -17.01 -6.98
N GLY A 155 -10.00 -18.15 -6.50
CA GLY A 155 -9.30 -19.03 -5.56
C GLY A 155 -9.72 -18.85 -4.11
N SER A 156 -9.65 -19.93 -3.34
CA SER A 156 -10.04 -19.95 -1.92
C SER A 156 -8.86 -19.67 -0.97
N THR A 157 -7.68 -20.18 -1.27
CA THR A 157 -6.49 -20.07 -0.41
C THR A 157 -5.54 -18.97 -0.86
N HIS A 158 -5.31 -18.89 -2.18
CA HIS A 158 -4.49 -17.84 -2.79
C HIS A 158 -5.32 -17.12 -3.83
N GLN A 159 -6.00 -16.06 -3.40
CA GLN A 159 -6.77 -15.22 -4.29
C GLN A 159 -5.86 -14.58 -5.32
N THR A 160 -6.26 -14.65 -6.59
CA THR A 160 -5.47 -14.14 -7.71
C THR A 160 -6.38 -13.48 -8.73
N ILE A 161 -5.95 -12.35 -9.30
CA ILE A 161 -6.49 -11.80 -10.54
C ILE A 161 -5.60 -12.28 -11.68
N TYR A 162 -6.21 -12.94 -12.67
CA TYR A 162 -5.47 -13.49 -13.81
C TYR A 162 -5.11 -12.40 -14.83
N MET A 163 -4.01 -12.63 -15.55
CA MET A 163 -3.52 -11.66 -16.55
C MET A 163 -4.55 -11.26 -17.60
N PRO A 164 -5.41 -12.16 -18.14
CA PRO A 164 -6.46 -11.76 -19.09
C PRO A 164 -7.43 -10.70 -18.51
N ASP A 165 -7.78 -10.80 -17.21
CA ASP A 165 -8.64 -9.82 -16.54
C ASP A 165 -7.91 -8.48 -16.38
N ILE A 166 -6.63 -8.52 -16.02
CA ILE A 166 -5.77 -7.33 -15.91
C ILE A 166 -5.61 -6.61 -17.25
N GLU A 167 -5.45 -7.36 -18.34
CA GLU A 167 -5.39 -6.82 -19.70
C GLU A 167 -6.70 -6.14 -20.13
N ALA A 168 -7.82 -6.58 -19.54
CA ALA A 168 -9.14 -6.02 -19.79
C ALA A 168 -9.44 -4.74 -19.01
N PHE A 169 -8.60 -4.33 -18.05
CA PHE A 169 -8.83 -3.14 -17.23
C PHE A 169 -9.12 -1.91 -18.07
N ARG A 170 -10.16 -1.20 -17.66
CA ARG A 170 -10.57 0.08 -18.24
C ARG A 170 -10.55 1.16 -17.17
N ILE A 171 -10.00 2.30 -17.52
CA ILE A 171 -9.89 3.46 -16.64
C ILE A 171 -10.45 4.71 -17.31
N PRO A 172 -10.87 5.71 -16.54
CA PRO A 172 -11.20 7.02 -17.08
C PRO A 172 -9.92 7.72 -17.54
N LEU A 173 -10.03 8.49 -18.58
CA LEU A 173 -8.91 9.28 -19.09
C LEU A 173 -9.30 10.77 -19.16
N PRO A 174 -9.10 11.52 -18.07
CA PRO A 174 -9.15 12.98 -18.08
C PRO A 174 -8.06 13.60 -18.96
N THR A 175 -8.14 14.88 -19.20
CA THR A 175 -7.01 15.63 -19.78
C THR A 175 -5.77 15.56 -18.87
N SER A 176 -4.57 15.74 -19.42
CA SER A 176 -3.32 15.69 -18.64
C SER A 176 -3.32 16.68 -17.47
N ASN A 177 -3.90 17.86 -17.64
CA ASN A 177 -4.02 18.85 -16.57
C ASN A 177 -4.96 18.37 -15.44
N GLU A 178 -6.08 17.76 -15.80
CA GLU A 178 -7.01 17.19 -14.81
C GLU A 178 -6.38 15.99 -14.08
N GLN A 179 -5.66 15.10 -14.79
CA GLN A 179 -4.94 13.99 -14.15
C GLN A 179 -3.96 14.52 -13.11
N THR A 180 -3.20 15.56 -13.44
CA THR A 180 -2.24 16.18 -12.51
C THR A 180 -2.95 16.81 -11.32
N ALA A 181 -4.02 17.56 -11.56
CA ALA A 181 -4.78 18.22 -10.51
C ALA A 181 -5.47 17.21 -9.56
N ILE A 182 -6.05 16.14 -10.13
CA ILE A 182 -6.70 15.07 -9.35
C ILE A 182 -5.64 14.34 -8.50
N ALA A 183 -4.50 13.98 -9.09
CA ALA A 183 -3.44 13.29 -8.37
C ALA A 183 -2.89 14.14 -7.22
N ALA A 184 -2.60 15.42 -7.46
CA ALA A 184 -2.11 16.34 -6.43
C ALA A 184 -3.15 16.57 -5.32
N PHE A 185 -4.44 16.68 -5.68
CA PHE A 185 -5.52 16.79 -4.70
C PHE A 185 -5.60 15.53 -3.82
N LEU A 186 -5.59 14.34 -4.42
CA LEU A 186 -5.68 13.07 -3.68
C LEU A 186 -4.46 12.85 -2.79
N ASP A 187 -3.26 13.14 -3.28
CA ASP A 187 -2.02 13.07 -2.50
C ASP A 187 -2.11 13.95 -1.25
N HIS A 188 -2.55 15.21 -1.42
CA HIS A 188 -2.73 16.16 -0.32
C HIS A 188 -3.80 15.71 0.70
N GLU A 189 -4.97 15.27 0.24
CA GLU A 189 -6.06 14.87 1.12
C GLU A 189 -5.78 13.54 1.84
N THR A 190 -5.15 12.57 1.14
CA THR A 190 -4.73 11.32 1.79
C THR A 190 -3.65 11.56 2.84
N ALA A 191 -2.68 12.44 2.57
CA ALA A 191 -1.65 12.81 3.55
C ALA A 191 -2.24 13.43 4.83
N LYS A 192 -3.30 14.25 4.71
CA LYS A 192 -4.01 14.79 5.89
C LYS A 192 -4.71 13.68 6.69
N ILE A 193 -5.35 12.74 5.99
CA ILE A 193 -6.01 11.60 6.65
C ILE A 193 -4.96 10.75 7.37
N ASP A 194 -3.83 10.48 6.75
CA ASP A 194 -2.75 9.72 7.34
C ASP A 194 -2.15 10.38 8.58
N ALA A 195 -1.97 11.70 8.54
CA ALA A 195 -1.54 12.48 9.71
C ALA A 195 -2.55 12.38 10.87
N LEU A 196 -3.85 12.48 10.56
CA LEU A 196 -4.90 12.34 11.57
C LEU A 196 -4.95 10.92 12.16
N VAL A 197 -4.78 9.88 11.35
CA VAL A 197 -4.71 8.48 11.81
C VAL A 197 -3.52 8.31 12.76
N ALA A 198 -2.34 8.82 12.41
CA ALA A 198 -1.14 8.75 13.27
C ALA A 198 -1.35 9.44 14.63
N GLU A 199 -2.00 10.61 14.66
CA GLU A 199 -2.34 11.30 15.92
C GLU A 199 -3.34 10.50 16.76
N GLN A 200 -4.33 9.85 16.14
CA GLN A 200 -5.29 9.00 16.87
C GLN A 200 -4.61 7.74 17.44
N GLU A 201 -3.71 7.11 16.69
CA GLU A 201 -2.91 5.98 17.18
C GLU A 201 -2.09 6.38 18.40
N ARG A 202 -1.43 7.55 18.35
CA ARG A 202 -0.67 8.09 19.48
C ARG A 202 -1.56 8.37 20.70
N LEU A 203 -2.75 8.94 20.49
CA LEU A 203 -3.70 9.18 21.56
C LEU A 203 -4.15 7.89 22.24
N ILE A 204 -4.38 6.81 21.46
CA ILE A 204 -4.74 5.50 22.00
C ILE A 204 -3.63 4.97 22.91
N GLU A 205 -2.35 5.08 22.53
CA GLU A 205 -1.24 4.63 23.36
C GLU A 205 -1.15 5.44 24.67
N LEU A 206 -1.27 6.77 24.61
CA LEU A 206 -1.27 7.62 25.81
C LEU A 206 -2.46 7.29 26.74
N LEU A 207 -3.62 6.96 26.19
CA LEU A 207 -4.77 6.55 26.99
C LEU A 207 -4.55 5.18 27.64
N LYS A 208 -3.86 4.26 26.98
CA LYS A 208 -3.46 2.96 27.58
C LYS A 208 -2.50 3.18 28.74
N GLU A 209 -1.48 4.03 28.57
CA GLU A 209 -0.53 4.38 29.62
C GLU A 209 -1.24 5.05 30.81
N LYS A 210 -2.10 6.04 30.54
CA LYS A 210 -2.91 6.71 31.57
C LYS A 210 -3.78 5.72 32.34
N ARG A 211 -4.47 4.82 31.64
CA ARG A 211 -5.30 3.78 32.29
C ARG A 211 -4.45 2.91 33.22
N GLN A 212 -3.27 2.49 32.77
CA GLN A 212 -2.38 1.68 33.59
C GLN A 212 -1.87 2.46 34.82
N ALA A 213 -1.51 3.73 34.65
CA ALA A 213 -1.07 4.58 35.74
C ALA A 213 -2.16 4.79 36.80
N VAL A 214 -3.41 5.02 36.36
CA VAL A 214 -4.58 5.16 37.27
C VAL A 214 -4.81 3.88 38.05
N ILE A 215 -4.77 2.72 37.39
CA ILE A 215 -4.94 1.43 38.06
C ILE A 215 -3.81 1.21 39.09
N SER A 216 -2.54 1.39 38.67
CA SER A 216 -1.40 1.22 39.56
C SER A 216 -1.50 2.15 40.76
N HIS A 217 -1.81 3.43 40.53
CA HIS A 217 -1.96 4.41 41.63
C HIS A 217 -3.06 3.98 42.60
N ALA A 218 -4.25 3.64 42.10
CA ALA A 218 -5.38 3.29 42.95
C ALA A 218 -5.12 2.05 43.82
N VAL A 219 -4.43 1.03 43.26
CA VAL A 219 -4.16 -0.23 44.00
C VAL A 219 -2.91 -0.17 44.87
N THR A 220 -2.04 0.84 44.72
CA THR A 220 -0.82 1.00 45.52
C THR A 220 -0.87 2.18 46.46
N LYS A 221 -1.50 3.31 46.06
CA LYS A 221 -1.57 4.55 46.82
C LYS A 221 -2.95 4.83 47.41
N GLY A 222 -3.98 4.07 47.00
CA GLY A 222 -5.36 4.35 47.37
C GLY A 222 -5.98 5.52 46.62
N LEU A 223 -7.14 5.95 47.08
CA LEU A 223 -7.93 7.01 46.47
C LEU A 223 -7.83 8.39 47.17
N ASN A 224 -7.23 8.40 48.39
CA ASN A 224 -7.06 9.63 49.16
C ASN A 224 -5.65 10.18 48.91
N PRO A 225 -5.47 11.32 48.20
CA PRO A 225 -4.16 11.90 47.91
C PRO A 225 -3.45 12.45 49.17
N ASP A 226 -4.23 12.74 50.22
CA ASP A 226 -3.69 13.32 51.49
C ASP A 226 -3.44 12.23 52.58
N ALA A 227 -3.56 10.95 52.22
CA ALA A 227 -3.31 9.86 53.17
C ALA A 227 -1.82 9.84 53.55
N PRO A 228 -1.49 9.72 54.86
CA PRO A 228 -0.10 9.48 55.26
C PRO A 228 0.38 8.13 54.67
N MET A 229 1.63 8.12 54.22
CA MET A 229 2.22 6.97 53.54
C MET A 229 3.31 6.33 54.40
N LYS A 230 3.47 4.99 54.26
CA LYS A 230 4.58 4.22 54.85
C LYS A 230 5.26 3.37 53.78
N ASP A 231 6.54 3.07 53.98
CA ASP A 231 7.23 2.10 53.14
C ASP A 231 6.60 0.72 53.28
N SER A 232 6.25 0.07 52.18
CA SER A 232 5.67 -1.27 52.17
C SER A 232 6.69 -2.38 52.45
N GLY A 233 8.00 -2.07 52.34
CA GLY A 233 9.07 -3.07 52.41
C GLY A 233 9.17 -3.93 51.14
N ILE A 234 8.38 -3.63 50.10
CA ILE A 234 8.33 -4.36 48.82
C ILE A 234 8.79 -3.42 47.69
N GLU A 235 9.90 -3.74 47.05
CA GLU A 235 10.57 -2.86 46.06
C GLU A 235 9.63 -2.37 44.93
N TRP A 236 8.82 -3.24 44.31
CA TRP A 236 7.93 -2.86 43.24
C TRP A 236 6.70 -2.06 43.69
N LEU A 237 6.32 -2.15 44.96
CA LEU A 237 5.13 -1.52 45.53
C LEU A 237 5.44 -0.12 46.08
N GLY A 238 6.66 0.08 46.61
CA GLY A 238 7.15 1.32 47.23
C GLY A 238 6.32 1.71 48.46
N GLU A 239 5.88 2.98 48.52
CA GLU A 239 5.05 3.46 49.65
C GLU A 239 3.57 3.10 49.46
N VAL A 240 2.89 2.77 50.57
CA VAL A 240 1.46 2.50 50.66
C VAL A 240 0.83 3.36 51.77
N PRO A 241 -0.50 3.58 51.76
CA PRO A 241 -1.18 4.26 52.86
C PRO A 241 -0.91 3.61 54.19
N GLU A 242 -0.60 4.43 55.21
CA GLU A 242 -0.13 3.97 56.53
C GLU A 242 -1.11 3.02 57.20
N HIS A 243 -2.43 3.16 56.95
CA HIS A 243 -3.48 2.34 57.48
C HIS A 243 -3.68 0.98 56.80
N TRP A 244 -2.94 0.72 55.69
CA TRP A 244 -2.97 -0.59 55.04
C TRP A 244 -2.09 -1.61 55.77
N GLU A 245 -2.59 -2.83 55.89
CA GLU A 245 -1.90 -3.97 56.49
C GLU A 245 -1.12 -4.80 55.48
#